data_7ce7baca4f6a63054929396a7ba8ad9a
#
_entry.id   7ce7baca4f6a63054929396a7ba8ad9a
#
_cell.length_a   1.000
_cell.length_b   1.000
_cell.length_c   1.000
_cell.angle_alpha   90.00
_cell.angle_beta   90.00
_cell.angle_gamma   90.00
#
_symmetry.space_group_name_H-M   'P 1'
#
loop_
_entity.id
_entity.type
_entity.pdbx_description
1 polymer ?
#
loop_
_entity_poly.entity_id
_entity_poly.type
_entity_poly.pdbx_seq_one_letter_code
_entity_poly.pdbx_strand_id
1 'polypeptide(L)'
;MRRVIFNEKGGVGKSSITCNLAAISASRGKCTLVVDLDSQCNSTHYLLGDSPEKNTVADYFDGTLEFSSKLNEPLDYVHATPYENLFVLPSSVNLLALEHKLESRQKIYKLRDLLNKLDSEFDEIYIDTAPALNFYTRSALIAGDSVLIPFDCDAFSRQALYSILDVIYEIREDH
;
A
#
# COMPACT_ATOMS: atom_id res chain seq x y z
N MET A 1 -9.49 9.97 -1.21
CA MET A 1 -9.74 9.09 -0.04
C MET A 1 -8.85 7.86 -0.10
N ARG A 2 -8.11 7.55 0.99
CA ARG A 2 -7.13 6.47 1.06
C ARG A 2 -7.64 5.33 1.94
N ARG A 3 -7.80 4.12 1.38
CA ARG A 3 -8.25 2.91 2.11
C ARG A 3 -7.15 1.89 2.19
N VAL A 4 -6.78 1.51 3.40
CA VAL A 4 -5.81 0.44 3.66
C VAL A 4 -6.55 -0.87 3.80
N ILE A 5 -6.12 -1.90 3.08
CA ILE A 5 -6.66 -3.25 3.23
C ILE A 5 -5.67 -4.06 4.06
N PHE A 6 -6.02 -4.33 5.32
CA PHE A 6 -5.10 -4.94 6.28
C PHE A 6 -5.73 -6.10 7.04
N ASN A 7 -5.00 -7.18 7.18
CA ASN A 7 -5.18 -8.26 8.16
C ASN A 7 -3.86 -9.04 8.24
N GLU A 8 -3.44 -9.40 9.44
CA GLU A 8 -2.25 -10.22 9.69
C GLU A 8 -2.39 -11.66 9.17
N LYS A 9 -3.62 -12.14 9.01
CA LYS A 9 -3.87 -13.48 8.45
C LYS A 9 -3.60 -13.49 6.94
N GLY A 10 -2.79 -14.44 6.51
CA GLY A 10 -2.57 -14.72 5.08
C GLY A 10 -3.80 -15.39 4.45
N GLY A 11 -3.98 -15.20 3.14
CA GLY A 11 -5.03 -15.90 2.38
C GLY A 11 -6.46 -15.39 2.56
N VAL A 12 -6.69 -14.30 3.30
CA VAL A 12 -8.04 -13.71 3.49
C VAL A 12 -8.52 -12.84 2.31
N GLY A 13 -7.76 -12.81 1.22
CA GLY A 13 -8.14 -12.12 0.00
C GLY A 13 -7.83 -10.63 -0.05
N LYS A 14 -6.87 -10.12 0.76
CA LYS A 14 -6.48 -8.69 0.76
C LYS A 14 -6.27 -8.14 -0.64
N SER A 15 -5.31 -8.68 -1.40
CA SER A 15 -4.97 -8.22 -2.75
C SER A 15 -6.15 -8.35 -3.73
N SER A 16 -6.91 -9.45 -3.63
CA SER A 16 -8.10 -9.63 -4.47
C SER A 16 -9.18 -8.59 -4.16
N ILE A 17 -9.43 -8.31 -2.88
CA ILE A 17 -10.39 -7.27 -2.45
C ILE A 17 -9.91 -5.89 -2.90
N THR A 18 -8.62 -5.58 -2.71
CA THR A 18 -8.00 -4.33 -3.13
C THR A 18 -8.23 -4.09 -4.62
N CYS A 19 -7.82 -5.04 -5.47
CA CYS A 19 -7.94 -4.89 -6.91
C CYS A 19 -9.40 -4.81 -7.38
N ASN A 20 -10.32 -5.61 -6.80
CA ASN A 20 -11.72 -5.57 -7.18
C ASN A 20 -12.40 -4.26 -6.78
N LEU A 21 -12.16 -3.75 -5.57
CA LEU A 21 -12.71 -2.46 -5.14
C LEU A 21 -12.17 -1.31 -5.99
N ALA A 22 -10.88 -1.32 -6.29
CA ALA A 22 -10.26 -0.33 -7.16
C ALA A 22 -10.84 -0.40 -8.59
N ALA A 23 -11.03 -1.59 -9.15
CA ALA A 23 -11.64 -1.75 -10.47
C ALA A 23 -13.10 -1.27 -10.49
N ILE A 24 -13.88 -1.53 -9.43
CA ILE A 24 -15.25 -1.01 -9.30
C ILE A 24 -15.25 0.51 -9.21
N SER A 25 -14.31 1.11 -8.46
CA SER A 25 -14.17 2.55 -8.36
C SER A 25 -13.85 3.18 -9.74
N ALA A 26 -12.86 2.63 -10.44
CA ALA A 26 -12.47 3.05 -11.77
C ALA A 26 -13.61 2.92 -12.81
N SER A 27 -14.37 1.81 -12.78
CA SER A 27 -15.52 1.59 -13.65
C SER A 27 -16.66 2.61 -13.44
N ARG A 28 -16.66 3.28 -12.30
CA ARG A 28 -17.58 4.40 -11.98
C ARG A 28 -17.02 5.76 -12.37
N GLY A 29 -15.95 5.80 -13.14
CA GLY A 29 -15.32 7.02 -13.62
C GLY A 29 -14.43 7.74 -12.60
N LYS A 30 -14.03 7.06 -11.51
CA LYS A 30 -13.10 7.61 -10.53
C LYS A 30 -11.65 7.34 -10.95
N CYS A 31 -10.81 8.38 -10.96
CA CYS A 31 -9.38 8.20 -11.12
C CYS A 31 -8.83 7.47 -9.89
N THR A 32 -8.42 6.21 -10.04
CA THR A 32 -8.17 5.28 -8.94
C THR A 32 -6.75 4.75 -8.98
N LEU A 33 -6.05 4.82 -7.84
CA LEU A 33 -4.70 4.28 -7.64
C LEU A 33 -4.74 3.07 -6.71
N VAL A 34 -4.05 2.00 -7.09
CA VAL A 34 -3.67 0.90 -6.18
C VAL A 34 -2.21 1.09 -5.79
N VAL A 35 -1.91 1.01 -4.50
CA VAL A 35 -0.55 0.99 -3.96
C VAL A 35 -0.29 -0.40 -3.42
N ASP A 36 0.67 -1.11 -4.00
CA ASP A 36 1.04 -2.46 -3.56
C ASP A 36 2.27 -2.38 -2.64
N LEU A 37 2.10 -2.76 -1.37
CA LEU A 37 3.16 -2.76 -0.35
C LEU A 37 3.56 -4.18 0.08
N ASP A 38 3.03 -5.20 -0.57
CA ASP A 38 3.44 -6.58 -0.32
C ASP A 38 4.59 -6.98 -1.25
N SER A 39 5.71 -7.42 -0.69
CA SER A 39 6.85 -7.94 -1.46
C SER A 39 6.52 -9.15 -2.33
N GLN A 40 5.36 -9.78 -2.13
CA GLN A 40 4.84 -10.82 -3.02
C GLN A 40 4.26 -10.26 -4.33
N CYS A 41 4.05 -8.94 -4.44
CA CYS A 41 3.61 -8.25 -5.65
C CYS A 41 2.28 -8.76 -6.23
N ASN A 42 1.36 -9.27 -5.40
CA ASN A 42 0.13 -9.88 -5.90
C ASN A 42 -0.78 -8.88 -6.62
N SER A 43 -1.03 -7.71 -6.05
CA SER A 43 -1.82 -6.66 -6.68
C SER A 43 -1.15 -6.13 -7.94
N THR A 44 0.18 -6.00 -7.93
CA THR A 44 0.98 -5.63 -9.10
C THR A 44 0.77 -6.62 -10.25
N HIS A 45 0.90 -7.93 -9.98
CA HIS A 45 0.70 -8.96 -10.99
C HIS A 45 -0.73 -9.00 -11.53
N TYR A 46 -1.75 -8.80 -10.68
CA TYR A 46 -3.15 -8.77 -11.12
C TYR A 46 -3.44 -7.59 -12.06
N LEU A 47 -2.76 -6.47 -11.89
CA LEU A 47 -3.05 -5.25 -12.62
C LEU A 47 -2.15 -5.00 -13.82
N LEU A 48 -0.89 -5.47 -13.79
CA LEU A 48 0.10 -5.27 -14.86
C LEU A 48 0.50 -6.58 -15.58
N GLY A 49 0.24 -7.75 -15.00
CA GLY A 49 0.77 -9.03 -15.47
C GLY A 49 2.17 -9.27 -14.90
N ASP A 50 3.15 -8.51 -15.33
CA ASP A 50 4.53 -8.60 -14.82
C ASP A 50 4.88 -7.38 -13.97
N SER A 51 5.75 -7.56 -12.96
CA SER A 51 6.27 -6.45 -12.17
C SER A 51 7.29 -5.65 -13.00
N PRO A 52 7.19 -4.31 -13.03
CA PRO A 52 8.17 -3.49 -13.72
C PRO A 52 9.53 -3.57 -12.99
N GLU A 53 10.62 -3.46 -13.76
CA GLU A 53 11.98 -3.49 -13.21
C GLU A 53 12.37 -2.20 -12.46
N LYS A 54 11.67 -1.10 -12.73
CA LYS A 54 11.97 0.24 -12.20
C LYS A 54 10.70 1.02 -11.89
N ASN A 55 10.88 2.09 -11.14
CA ASN A 55 9.81 2.99 -10.75
C ASN A 55 8.73 2.27 -9.94
N THR A 56 9.19 1.46 -8.99
CA THR A 56 8.36 0.78 -8.01
C THR A 56 8.32 1.56 -6.70
N VAL A 57 7.45 1.16 -5.78
CA VAL A 57 7.44 1.72 -4.43
C VAL A 57 8.76 1.44 -3.69
N ALA A 58 9.46 0.34 -4.01
CA ALA A 58 10.78 0.05 -3.46
C ALA A 58 11.82 1.08 -3.93
N ASP A 59 11.81 1.46 -5.21
CA ASP A 59 12.72 2.49 -5.74
C ASP A 59 12.45 3.85 -5.09
N TYR A 60 11.19 4.19 -4.84
CA TYR A 60 10.86 5.40 -4.09
C TYR A 60 11.45 5.36 -2.67
N PHE A 61 11.22 4.28 -1.92
CA PHE A 61 11.76 4.15 -0.57
C PHE A 61 13.29 4.16 -0.54
N ASP A 62 13.95 3.44 -1.45
CA ASP A 62 15.42 3.43 -1.55
C ASP A 62 15.97 4.85 -1.81
N GLY A 63 15.36 5.57 -2.74
CA GLY A 63 15.71 6.97 -3.02
C GLY A 63 15.58 7.88 -1.79
N THR A 64 14.68 7.61 -0.86
CA THR A 64 14.57 8.37 0.40
C THR A 64 15.71 8.12 1.39
N LEU A 65 16.47 7.05 1.20
CA LEU A 65 17.63 6.70 2.03
C LEU A 65 18.91 7.44 1.60
N GLU A 66 18.97 7.93 0.37
CA GLU A 66 20.14 8.63 -0.14
C GLU A 66 20.03 10.14 0.14
N PHE A 67 21.12 10.75 0.62
CA PHE A 67 21.19 12.17 0.93
C PHE A 67 21.29 13.07 -0.33
N SER A 68 21.73 12.53 -1.46
CA SER A 68 22.05 13.28 -2.67
C SER A 68 21.27 12.86 -3.91
N SER A 69 20.43 11.84 -3.85
CA SER A 69 19.62 11.46 -5.01
C SER A 69 18.43 12.40 -5.15
N LYS A 70 18.27 12.94 -6.33
CA LYS A 70 17.02 13.61 -6.71
C LYS A 70 15.96 12.52 -6.89
N LEU A 71 15.00 12.46 -6.00
CA LEU A 71 13.82 11.61 -6.19
C LEU A 71 13.15 11.99 -7.51
N ASN A 72 12.66 11.00 -8.23
CA ASN A 72 11.78 11.22 -9.38
C ASN A 72 10.49 11.94 -8.93
N GLU A 73 9.76 12.51 -9.86
CA GLU A 73 8.45 13.07 -9.56
C GLU A 73 7.49 11.94 -9.11
N PRO A 74 6.54 12.24 -8.21
CA PRO A 74 5.64 11.22 -7.65
C PRO A 74 4.92 10.38 -8.71
N LEU A 75 4.50 11.00 -9.81
CA LEU A 75 3.82 10.32 -10.92
C LEU A 75 4.73 9.37 -11.71
N ASP A 76 6.06 9.54 -11.67
CA ASP A 76 6.99 8.63 -12.34
C ASP A 76 6.96 7.21 -11.77
N TYR A 77 6.49 7.05 -10.52
CA TYR A 77 6.33 5.75 -9.87
C TYR A 77 4.97 5.11 -10.14
N VAL A 78 4.04 5.83 -10.78
CA VAL A 78 2.69 5.36 -11.06
C VAL A 78 2.61 4.81 -12.48
N HIS A 79 2.08 3.61 -12.61
CA HIS A 79 1.93 2.92 -13.89
C HIS A 79 0.45 2.85 -14.29
N ALA A 80 0.15 3.13 -15.56
CA ALA A 80 -1.16 2.88 -16.12
C ALA A 80 -1.40 1.38 -16.26
N THR A 81 -2.61 0.93 -15.94
CA THR A 81 -3.04 -0.44 -16.17
C THR A 81 -3.77 -0.56 -17.54
N PRO A 82 -4.06 -1.78 -18.01
CA PRO A 82 -4.93 -1.97 -19.21
C PRO A 82 -6.39 -1.51 -19.00
N TYR A 83 -6.76 -1.13 -17.79
CA TYR A 83 -8.12 -0.72 -17.43
C TYR A 83 -8.21 0.80 -17.33
N GLU A 84 -9.27 1.37 -17.92
CA GLU A 84 -9.50 2.81 -17.89
C GLU A 84 -9.67 3.33 -16.45
N ASN A 85 -9.10 4.50 -16.14
CA ASN A 85 -9.10 5.17 -14.84
C ASN A 85 -8.48 4.35 -13.69
N LEU A 86 -7.75 3.26 -13.97
CA LEU A 86 -7.09 2.43 -12.97
C LEU A 86 -5.58 2.48 -13.15
N PHE A 87 -4.88 2.84 -12.09
CA PHE A 87 -3.43 2.98 -12.03
C PHE A 87 -2.87 2.18 -10.86
N VAL A 88 -1.58 1.88 -10.91
CA VAL A 88 -0.89 1.16 -9.83
C VAL A 88 0.47 1.78 -9.53
N LEU A 89 0.79 1.92 -8.26
CA LEU A 89 2.14 2.08 -7.74
C LEU A 89 2.64 0.68 -7.37
N PRO A 90 3.48 0.07 -8.22
CA PRO A 90 3.78 -1.35 -8.13
C PRO A 90 4.76 -1.67 -7.02
N SER A 91 4.67 -2.87 -6.48
CA SER A 91 5.60 -3.43 -5.51
C SER A 91 6.83 -4.06 -6.18
N SER A 92 7.79 -4.41 -5.33
CA SER A 92 8.98 -5.17 -5.72
C SER A 92 9.46 -6.04 -4.55
N VAL A 93 10.06 -7.19 -4.85
CA VAL A 93 10.74 -8.04 -3.87
C VAL A 93 11.86 -7.30 -3.11
N ASN A 94 12.38 -6.22 -3.67
CA ASN A 94 13.40 -5.37 -3.05
C ASN A 94 12.94 -4.71 -1.74
N LEU A 95 11.64 -4.62 -1.48
CA LEU A 95 11.10 -4.13 -0.21
C LEU A 95 11.69 -4.90 0.98
N LEU A 96 11.90 -6.21 0.84
CA LEU A 96 12.48 -7.04 1.92
C LEU A 96 13.87 -6.56 2.38
N ALA A 97 14.68 -6.11 1.44
CA ALA A 97 16.05 -5.65 1.74
C ALA A 97 16.10 -4.23 2.33
N LEU A 98 15.04 -3.46 2.18
CA LEU A 98 14.98 -2.04 2.58
C LEU A 98 14.40 -1.84 3.98
N GLU A 99 13.58 -2.76 4.46
CA GLU A 99 12.77 -2.62 5.68
C GLU A 99 13.59 -2.13 6.88
N HIS A 100 14.64 -2.88 7.26
CA HIS A 100 15.48 -2.54 8.40
C HIS A 100 16.18 -1.17 8.26
N LYS A 101 16.60 -0.81 7.03
CA LYS A 101 17.23 0.49 6.78
C LYS A 101 16.25 1.64 6.95
N LEU A 102 15.00 1.46 6.49
CA LEU A 102 13.94 2.45 6.60
C LEU A 102 13.52 2.67 8.05
N GLU A 103 13.38 1.59 8.83
CA GLU A 103 13.11 1.65 10.27
C GLU A 103 14.23 2.39 11.02
N SER A 104 15.48 1.98 10.85
CA SER A 104 16.62 2.58 11.53
C SER A 104 16.79 4.07 11.22
N ARG A 105 16.33 4.54 10.06
CA ARG A 105 16.34 5.93 9.64
C ARG A 105 15.03 6.66 9.84
N GLN A 106 14.08 6.06 10.56
CA GLN A 106 12.77 6.66 10.92
C GLN A 106 12.00 7.20 9.69
N LYS A 107 11.96 6.44 8.60
CA LYS A 107 11.33 6.86 7.34
C LYS A 107 9.83 6.55 7.28
N ILE A 108 9.18 6.32 8.41
CA ILE A 108 7.80 5.82 8.51
C ILE A 108 6.76 6.73 7.81
N TYR A 109 7.01 8.04 7.74
CA TYR A 109 6.10 8.99 7.11
C TYR A 109 6.28 9.15 5.59
N LYS A 110 7.27 8.49 4.97
CA LYS A 110 7.58 8.70 3.56
C LYS A 110 6.48 8.29 2.61
N LEU A 111 5.73 7.24 2.92
CA LEU A 111 4.54 6.88 2.14
C LEU A 111 3.48 7.98 2.19
N ARG A 112 3.17 8.51 3.38
CA ARG A 112 2.24 9.63 3.55
C ARG A 112 2.68 10.86 2.76
N ASP A 113 3.98 11.19 2.80
CA ASP A 113 4.53 12.31 2.04
C ASP A 113 4.36 12.13 0.52
N LEU A 114 4.54 10.90 0.01
CA LEU A 114 4.32 10.56 -1.40
C LEU A 114 2.84 10.70 -1.76
N LEU A 115 1.96 10.09 -0.98
CA LEU A 115 0.52 10.09 -1.28
C LEU A 115 -0.09 11.49 -1.16
N ASN A 116 0.42 12.34 -0.27
CA ASN A 116 -0.01 13.76 -0.19
C ASN A 116 0.27 14.53 -1.50
N LYS A 117 1.33 14.19 -2.21
CA LYS A 117 1.66 14.80 -3.50
C LYS A 117 0.81 14.25 -4.64
N LEU A 118 0.23 13.06 -4.47
CA LEU A 118 -0.63 12.39 -5.45
C LEU A 118 -2.13 12.65 -5.23
N ASP A 119 -2.54 13.27 -4.11
CA ASP A 119 -3.95 13.45 -3.76
C ASP A 119 -4.76 14.26 -4.80
N SER A 120 -4.10 15.17 -5.53
CA SER A 120 -4.77 15.95 -6.58
C SER A 120 -5.04 15.16 -7.86
N GLU A 121 -4.34 14.05 -8.04
CA GLU A 121 -4.39 13.23 -9.25
C GLU A 121 -5.39 12.07 -9.14
N PHE A 122 -5.72 11.63 -7.91
CA PHE A 122 -6.53 10.43 -7.68
C PHE A 122 -7.71 10.71 -6.74
N ASP A 123 -8.92 10.33 -7.17
CA ASP A 123 -10.14 10.39 -6.35
C ASP A 123 -10.12 9.37 -5.21
N GLU A 124 -9.62 8.16 -5.51
CA GLU A 124 -9.60 7.02 -4.61
C GLU A 124 -8.23 6.34 -4.64
N ILE A 125 -7.69 6.01 -3.47
CA ILE A 125 -6.43 5.26 -3.32
C ILE A 125 -6.68 4.03 -2.46
N TYR A 126 -6.34 2.86 -2.96
CA TYR A 126 -6.42 1.58 -2.26
C TYR A 126 -5.01 1.07 -1.99
N ILE A 127 -4.72 0.71 -0.74
CA ILE A 127 -3.38 0.31 -0.31
C ILE A 127 -3.44 -1.16 0.12
N ASP A 128 -2.80 -2.03 -0.66
CA ASP A 128 -2.63 -3.45 -0.36
C ASP A 128 -1.43 -3.67 0.56
N THR A 129 -1.57 -4.51 1.59
CA THR A 129 -0.54 -4.76 2.58
C THR A 129 -0.20 -6.24 2.73
N ALA A 130 1.04 -6.51 3.13
CA ALA A 130 1.48 -7.84 3.52
C ALA A 130 0.71 -8.37 4.76
N PRO A 131 0.65 -9.69 4.97
CA PRO A 131 0.05 -10.30 6.16
C PRO A 131 0.98 -10.20 7.39
N ALA A 132 1.48 -9.01 7.67
CA ALA A 132 2.38 -8.73 8.79
C ALA A 132 2.28 -7.26 9.20
N LEU A 133 2.46 -6.98 10.49
CA LEU A 133 2.57 -5.63 11.01
C LEU A 133 4.04 -5.15 10.90
N ASN A 134 4.53 -5.04 9.69
CA ASN A 134 5.88 -4.59 9.36
C ASN A 134 5.94 -3.07 9.13
N PHE A 135 7.12 -2.56 8.78
CA PHE A 135 7.34 -1.15 8.47
C PHE A 135 6.35 -0.62 7.42
N TYR A 136 6.12 -1.36 6.34
CA TYR A 136 5.25 -0.92 5.23
C TYR A 136 3.79 -0.86 5.62
N THR A 137 3.32 -1.86 6.38
CA THR A 137 1.95 -1.87 6.91
C THR A 137 1.71 -0.72 7.89
N ARG A 138 2.65 -0.46 8.80
CA ARG A 138 2.59 0.71 9.69
C ARG A 138 2.58 2.01 8.91
N SER A 139 3.45 2.15 7.90
CA SER A 139 3.48 3.30 6.99
C SER A 139 2.15 3.50 6.26
N ALA A 140 1.50 2.40 5.83
CA ALA A 140 0.19 2.43 5.20
C ALA A 140 -0.90 2.92 6.16
N LEU A 141 -0.94 2.38 7.39
CA LEU A 141 -1.92 2.76 8.42
C LEU A 141 -1.80 4.24 8.80
N ILE A 142 -0.57 4.79 8.86
CA ILE A 142 -0.29 6.21 9.08
C ILE A 142 -0.74 7.08 7.90
N ALA A 143 -0.66 6.56 6.68
CA ALA A 143 -0.99 7.30 5.47
C ALA A 143 -2.47 7.22 5.07
N GLY A 144 -3.22 6.27 5.64
CA GLY A 144 -4.60 5.97 5.25
C GLY A 144 -5.65 6.77 6.02
N ASP A 145 -6.79 7.04 5.37
CA ASP A 145 -7.97 7.67 5.99
C ASP A 145 -8.88 6.63 6.65
N SER A 146 -8.85 5.40 6.16
CA SER A 146 -9.68 4.30 6.64
C SER A 146 -9.02 2.94 6.43
N VAL A 147 -9.40 1.97 7.27
CA VAL A 147 -8.91 0.59 7.18
C VAL A 147 -10.08 -0.34 6.89
N LEU A 148 -9.94 -1.19 5.88
CA LEU A 148 -10.82 -2.30 5.58
C LEU A 148 -10.13 -3.59 6.02
N ILE A 149 -10.80 -4.32 6.92
CA ILE A 149 -10.27 -5.56 7.48
C ILE A 149 -11.05 -6.73 6.90
N PRO A 150 -10.52 -7.46 5.89
CA PRO A 150 -11.12 -8.70 5.43
C PRO A 150 -11.18 -9.69 6.59
N PHE A 151 -12.33 -10.31 6.82
CA PHE A 151 -12.57 -11.08 8.03
C PHE A 151 -13.26 -12.42 7.69
N ASP A 152 -12.69 -13.52 8.15
CA ASP A 152 -13.31 -14.84 8.12
C ASP A 152 -14.14 -15.07 9.38
N CYS A 153 -15.34 -15.60 9.25
CA CYS A 153 -16.24 -15.89 10.38
C CYS A 153 -15.84 -17.17 11.13
N ASP A 154 -14.60 -17.25 11.64
CA ASP A 154 -14.15 -18.34 12.51
C ASP A 154 -13.90 -17.87 13.94
N ALA A 155 -13.80 -18.81 14.89
CA ALA A 155 -13.64 -18.50 16.30
C ALA A 155 -12.32 -17.79 16.65
N PHE A 156 -11.25 -18.02 15.85
CA PHE A 156 -9.92 -17.43 16.05
C PHE A 156 -9.84 -16.02 15.47
N SER A 157 -10.58 -15.75 14.40
CA SER A 157 -10.59 -14.47 13.71
C SER A 157 -11.14 -13.32 14.58
N ARG A 158 -12.05 -13.62 15.52
CA ARG A 158 -12.56 -12.59 16.44
C ARG A 158 -11.47 -12.05 17.38
N GLN A 159 -10.61 -12.91 17.93
CA GLN A 159 -9.49 -12.49 18.78
C GLN A 159 -8.47 -11.67 17.96
N ALA A 160 -8.16 -12.15 16.74
CA ALA A 160 -7.26 -11.44 15.82
C ALA A 160 -7.80 -10.05 15.44
N LEU A 161 -9.11 -9.91 15.28
CA LEU A 161 -9.73 -8.60 15.00
C LEU A 161 -9.50 -7.59 16.13
N TYR A 162 -9.65 -8.00 17.38
CA TYR A 162 -9.38 -7.11 18.52
C TYR A 162 -7.92 -6.66 18.55
N SER A 163 -6.97 -7.58 18.34
CA SER A 163 -5.55 -7.24 18.27
C SER A 163 -5.24 -6.23 17.14
N ILE A 164 -5.88 -6.40 15.98
CA ILE A 164 -5.74 -5.44 14.86
C ILE A 164 -6.31 -4.07 15.23
N LEU A 165 -7.46 -4.02 15.90
CA LEU A 165 -8.05 -2.76 16.33
C LEU A 165 -7.17 -2.04 17.35
N ASP A 166 -6.60 -2.77 18.31
CA ASP A 166 -5.68 -2.19 19.30
C ASP A 166 -4.46 -1.55 18.61
N VAL A 167 -3.87 -2.23 17.62
CA VAL A 167 -2.76 -1.69 16.81
C VAL A 167 -3.17 -0.43 16.04
N ILE A 168 -4.35 -0.42 15.44
CA ILE A 168 -4.85 0.74 14.69
C ILE A 168 -5.06 1.94 15.64
N TYR A 169 -5.59 1.70 16.82
CA TYR A 169 -5.78 2.74 17.84
C TYR A 169 -4.45 3.30 18.32
N GLU A 170 -3.46 2.43 18.63
CA GLU A 170 -2.10 2.85 19.02
C GLU A 170 -1.46 3.73 17.95
N ILE A 171 -1.47 3.28 16.67
CA ILE A 171 -0.93 4.06 15.56
C ILE A 171 -1.64 5.41 15.42
N ARG A 172 -2.96 5.46 15.61
CA ARG A 172 -3.73 6.69 15.49
C ARG A 172 -3.46 7.69 16.64
N GLU A 173 -3.14 7.20 17.84
CA GLU A 173 -2.80 8.06 18.98
C GLU A 173 -1.38 8.63 18.85
N ASP A 174 -0.45 7.87 18.25
CA ASP A 174 0.96 8.23 18.15
C ASP A 174 1.28 9.13 16.94
N HIS A 175 0.41 9.20 15.92
CA HIS A 175 0.66 9.81 14.60
C HIS A 175 -0.48 10.67 14.07
#